data_f0c5ecb9751ecc0a8a9f9610e3c2886a
#
_entry.id   f0c5ecb9751ecc0a8a9f9610e3c2886a
#
_cell.length_a   1.000
_cell.length_b   1.000
_cell.length_c   1.000
_cell.angle_alpha   90.00
_cell.angle_beta   90.00
_cell.angle_gamma   90.00
#
_symmetry.space_group_name_H-M   'P 1'
#
loop_
_entity.id
_entity.type
_entity.pdbx_description
1 polymer ?
#
loop_
_entity_poly.entity_id
_entity_poly.type
_entity_poly.pdbx_seq_one_letter_code
_entity_poly.pdbx_strand_id
1 'polypeptide(L)'
;TETKSLKMGYRKLTEVELSNKSVLLRLDLNAPIENGFVTNKERIYRSIPTITHIINKDCSLILMSHLGRPEENNEFQPKYSLKPVVKVLEEILDREIPLYSLEELEKLNQKPTISILENSRFYVGEKDNDVGLSNRLSDLADIFVMDAFATSHRACLLYTSDAADEHS
;
A
#
# COMPACT_ATOMS: atom_id res chain seq x y z
N THR A 1 14.01 4.79 -20.86
CA THR A 1 12.93 4.61 -19.86
C THR A 1 13.02 5.71 -18.84
N GLU A 2 12.09 6.62 -18.94
CA GLU A 2 12.03 7.71 -18.01
C GLU A 2 11.68 7.22 -16.61
N THR A 3 12.52 7.57 -15.67
CA THR A 3 12.23 7.35 -14.27
C THR A 3 11.12 8.30 -13.85
N LYS A 4 9.99 7.74 -13.50
CA LYS A 4 8.93 8.54 -12.90
C LYS A 4 9.42 9.04 -11.56
N SER A 5 9.63 10.33 -11.43
CA SER A 5 9.95 10.91 -10.14
C SER A 5 8.67 11.09 -9.34
N LEU A 6 8.73 10.70 -8.07
CA LEU A 6 7.65 10.99 -7.15
C LEU A 6 7.68 12.48 -6.85
N LYS A 7 6.67 13.19 -7.30
CA LYS A 7 6.57 14.61 -7.00
C LYS A 7 6.09 14.77 -5.57
N MET A 8 6.90 15.43 -4.77
CA MET A 8 6.54 15.74 -3.39
C MET A 8 5.60 16.93 -3.33
N GLY A 9 4.32 16.67 -3.58
CA GLY A 9 3.28 17.63 -3.31
C GLY A 9 2.39 17.09 -2.22
N TYR A 10 2.38 17.71 -1.06
CA TYR A 10 1.51 17.31 0.03
C TYR A 10 0.12 17.87 -0.21
N ARG A 11 -0.80 16.99 -0.57
CA ARG A 11 -2.21 17.34 -0.70
C ARG A 11 -3.02 16.48 0.23
N LYS A 12 -4.14 17.01 0.68
CA LYS A 12 -5.10 16.20 1.42
C LYS A 12 -5.74 15.23 0.45
N LEU A 13 -5.96 14.01 0.91
CA LEU A 13 -6.58 12.97 0.09
C LEU A 13 -7.91 13.42 -0.50
N THR A 14 -8.67 14.23 0.24
CA THR A 14 -9.97 14.75 -0.20
C THR A 14 -9.87 15.74 -1.37
N GLU A 15 -8.70 16.27 -1.64
CA GLU A 15 -8.49 17.26 -2.71
C GLU A 15 -8.13 16.64 -4.05
N VAL A 16 -7.96 15.32 -4.11
CA VAL A 16 -7.44 14.65 -5.28
C VAL A 16 -8.50 13.78 -5.93
N GLU A 17 -8.59 13.88 -7.25
CA GLU A 17 -9.46 13.03 -8.05
C GLU A 17 -8.84 11.65 -8.19
N LEU A 18 -9.51 10.64 -7.68
CA LEU A 18 -9.04 9.25 -7.68
C LEU A 18 -9.74 8.36 -8.71
N SER A 19 -10.82 8.83 -9.33
CA SER A 19 -11.59 8.01 -10.29
C SER A 19 -10.72 7.51 -11.42
N ASN A 20 -10.83 6.23 -11.71
CA ASN A 20 -10.07 5.54 -12.76
C ASN A 20 -8.56 5.57 -12.58
N LYS A 21 -8.10 5.86 -11.37
CA LYS A 21 -6.68 5.85 -11.03
C LYS A 21 -6.30 4.57 -10.32
N SER A 22 -5.02 4.21 -10.41
CA SER A 22 -4.41 3.19 -9.56
C SER A 22 -3.78 3.91 -8.36
N VAL A 23 -4.10 3.46 -7.17
CA VAL A 23 -3.64 4.07 -5.92
C VAL A 23 -2.83 3.05 -5.13
N LEU A 24 -1.63 3.42 -4.73
CA LEU A 24 -0.83 2.64 -3.78
C LEU A 24 -0.90 3.34 -2.44
N LEU A 25 -1.47 2.67 -1.45
CA LEU A 25 -1.67 3.23 -0.10
C LEU A 25 -0.75 2.52 0.89
N ARG A 26 0.19 3.26 1.46
CA ARG A 26 1.03 2.77 2.53
C ARG A 26 0.38 3.04 3.88
N LEU A 27 0.19 1.96 4.64
CA LEU A 27 -0.45 1.99 5.95
C LEU A 27 0.46 1.36 7.00
N ASP A 28 0.08 1.53 8.25
CA ASP A 28 0.65 0.77 9.36
C ASP A 28 -0.30 -0.38 9.72
N LEU A 29 -0.03 -1.54 9.12
CA LEU A 29 -0.75 -2.78 9.43
C LEU A 29 0.12 -3.74 10.24
N ASN A 30 1.17 -3.22 10.89
CA ASN A 30 2.10 -4.01 11.69
C ASN A 30 1.46 -4.42 13.01
N ALA A 31 0.49 -5.32 12.93
CA ALA A 31 -0.24 -5.83 14.08
C ALA A 31 0.50 -7.03 14.70
N PRO A 32 0.41 -7.23 16.03
CA PRO A 32 1.00 -8.42 16.64
C PRO A 32 0.26 -9.68 16.22
N ILE A 33 1.03 -10.72 15.90
CA ILE A 33 0.51 -12.00 15.43
C ILE A 33 1.06 -13.10 16.32
N GLU A 34 0.17 -13.96 16.81
CA GLU A 34 0.53 -15.16 17.57
C GLU A 34 -0.23 -16.35 17.00
N ASN A 35 0.48 -17.45 16.76
CA ASN A 35 -0.11 -18.70 16.25
C ASN A 35 -0.93 -18.50 14.97
N GLY A 36 -0.50 -17.58 14.10
CA GLY A 36 -1.17 -17.31 12.84
C GLY A 36 -2.39 -16.39 12.94
N PHE A 37 -2.63 -15.80 14.10
CA PHE A 37 -3.79 -14.91 14.32
C PHE A 37 -3.34 -13.55 14.82
N VAL A 38 -4.03 -12.51 14.36
CA VAL A 38 -3.83 -11.15 14.87
C VAL A 38 -4.38 -11.08 16.30
N THR A 39 -3.54 -10.67 17.25
CA THR A 39 -3.92 -10.60 18.66
C THR A 39 -4.39 -9.21 19.09
N ASN A 40 -4.06 -8.18 18.32
CA ASN A 40 -4.53 -6.82 18.56
C ASN A 40 -4.84 -6.17 17.21
N LYS A 41 -6.11 -5.84 17.01
CA LYS A 41 -6.61 -5.32 15.74
C LYS A 41 -6.62 -3.79 15.65
N GLU A 42 -6.13 -3.11 16.67
CA GLU A 42 -6.26 -1.65 16.75
C GLU A 42 -5.68 -0.92 15.54
N ARG A 43 -4.47 -1.29 15.12
CA ARG A 43 -3.84 -0.66 13.94
C ARG A 43 -4.63 -0.89 12.67
N ILE A 44 -5.22 -2.06 12.54
CA ILE A 44 -6.06 -2.39 11.40
C ILE A 44 -7.32 -1.52 11.41
N TYR A 45 -7.99 -1.41 12.55
CA TYR A 45 -9.17 -0.56 12.67
C TYR A 45 -8.86 0.90 12.34
N ARG A 46 -7.71 1.41 12.75
CA ARG A 46 -7.30 2.79 12.45
C ARG A 46 -7.13 3.05 10.96
N SER A 47 -6.83 2.02 10.20
CA SER A 47 -6.62 2.13 8.75
C SER A 47 -7.92 2.11 7.95
N ILE A 48 -9.00 1.61 8.54
CA ILE A 48 -10.26 1.40 7.83
C ILE A 48 -10.86 2.69 7.24
N PRO A 49 -10.89 3.83 7.96
CA PRO A 49 -11.47 5.04 7.37
C PRO A 49 -10.77 5.48 6.07
N THR A 50 -9.45 5.41 6.04
CA THR A 50 -8.69 5.78 4.84
C THR A 50 -8.95 4.80 3.71
N ILE A 51 -8.94 3.50 3.99
CA ILE A 51 -9.22 2.47 3.00
C ILE A 51 -10.62 2.66 2.42
N THR A 52 -11.61 2.83 3.28
CA THR A 52 -13.00 3.00 2.87
C THR A 52 -13.18 4.25 2.02
N HIS A 53 -12.54 5.35 2.41
CA HIS A 53 -12.60 6.58 1.64
C HIS A 53 -12.10 6.37 0.20
N ILE A 54 -10.99 5.66 0.05
CA ILE A 54 -10.38 5.45 -1.27
C ILE A 54 -11.21 4.48 -2.11
N ILE A 55 -11.63 3.35 -1.56
CA ILE A 55 -12.36 2.35 -2.36
C ILE A 55 -13.72 2.86 -2.84
N ASN A 56 -14.27 3.89 -2.17
CA ASN A 56 -15.53 4.50 -2.60
C ASN A 56 -15.33 5.49 -3.75
N LYS A 57 -14.12 5.68 -4.25
CA LYS A 57 -13.81 6.65 -5.30
C LYS A 57 -13.65 6.04 -6.68
N ASP A 58 -14.07 4.81 -6.87
CA ASP A 58 -14.02 4.14 -8.17
C ASP A 58 -12.60 4.07 -8.74
N CYS A 59 -11.67 3.61 -7.94
CA CYS A 59 -10.27 3.43 -8.29
C CYS A 59 -9.82 2.01 -7.96
N SER A 60 -8.63 1.62 -8.41
CA SER A 60 -7.99 0.38 -7.98
C SER A 60 -6.99 0.70 -6.88
N LEU A 61 -7.09 0.00 -5.77
CA LEU A 61 -6.30 0.27 -4.57
C LEU A 61 -5.37 -0.91 -4.28
N ILE A 62 -4.09 -0.59 -4.08
CA ILE A 62 -3.10 -1.55 -3.61
C ILE A 62 -2.67 -1.10 -2.22
N LEU A 63 -2.87 -1.95 -1.22
CA LEU A 63 -2.42 -1.69 0.14
C LEU A 63 -0.97 -2.16 0.30
N MET A 64 -0.20 -1.44 1.09
CA MET A 64 1.21 -1.75 1.35
C MET A 64 1.51 -1.50 2.82
N SER A 65 2.20 -2.45 3.46
CA SER A 65 2.66 -2.31 4.84
C SER A 65 3.83 -3.25 5.10
N HIS A 66 4.62 -2.92 6.11
CA HIS A 66 5.56 -3.90 6.66
C HIS A 66 4.92 -4.63 7.83
N LEU A 67 5.48 -5.78 8.18
CA LEU A 67 5.08 -6.59 9.33
C LEU A 67 6.32 -7.20 9.96
N GLY A 68 6.53 -6.94 11.25
CA GLY A 68 7.66 -7.49 11.98
C GLY A 68 9.01 -7.07 11.42
N ARG A 69 10.00 -7.94 11.60
CA ARG A 69 11.38 -7.69 11.17
C ARG A 69 11.91 -8.86 10.34
N PRO A 70 11.42 -9.08 9.15
CA PRO A 70 11.95 -10.14 8.29
C PRO A 70 13.33 -9.76 7.75
N GLU A 71 13.98 -10.73 7.11
CA GLU A 71 15.19 -10.45 6.34
C GLU A 71 14.81 -9.82 5.00
N GLU A 72 15.52 -8.78 4.61
CA GLU A 72 15.35 -8.16 3.29
C GLU A 72 16.15 -8.92 2.25
N ASN A 73 15.61 -10.01 1.77
CA ASN A 73 16.31 -10.89 0.82
C ASN A 73 15.47 -11.19 -0.43
N ASN A 74 14.38 -10.47 -0.65
CA ASN A 74 13.44 -10.66 -1.75
C ASN A 74 12.73 -12.02 -1.73
N GLU A 75 12.78 -12.73 -0.59
CA GLU A 75 12.16 -14.03 -0.44
C GLU A 75 10.97 -13.99 0.50
N PHE A 76 9.98 -14.81 0.20
CA PHE A 76 8.82 -14.99 1.05
C PHE A 76 9.22 -15.68 2.36
N GLN A 77 8.76 -15.12 3.47
CA GLN A 77 9.02 -15.66 4.80
C GLN A 77 7.68 -15.85 5.51
N PRO A 78 7.18 -17.11 5.62
CA PRO A 78 5.82 -17.39 6.10
C PRO A 78 5.48 -16.75 7.44
N LYS A 79 6.44 -16.68 8.35
CA LYS A 79 6.25 -16.08 9.68
C LYS A 79 5.84 -14.61 9.61
N TYR A 80 6.27 -13.93 8.55
CA TYR A 80 6.05 -12.49 8.39
C TYR A 80 5.08 -12.16 7.27
N SER A 81 4.31 -13.14 6.81
CA SER A 81 3.28 -12.91 5.80
C SER A 81 2.16 -12.02 6.37
N LEU A 82 1.62 -11.16 5.53
CA LEU A 82 0.45 -10.36 5.88
C LEU A 82 -0.86 -11.14 5.83
N LYS A 83 -0.82 -12.42 5.52
CA LYS A 83 -2.03 -13.23 5.40
C LYS A 83 -2.98 -13.15 6.60
N PRO A 84 -2.50 -13.20 7.87
CA PRO A 84 -3.41 -13.03 9.02
C PRO A 84 -4.07 -11.66 9.07
N VAL A 85 -3.35 -10.61 8.65
CA VAL A 85 -3.89 -9.26 8.57
C VAL A 85 -4.96 -9.18 7.48
N VAL A 86 -4.72 -9.81 6.34
CA VAL A 86 -5.67 -9.84 5.23
C VAL A 86 -7.00 -10.45 5.67
N LYS A 87 -6.97 -11.52 6.44
CA LYS A 87 -8.19 -12.16 6.95
C LYS A 87 -9.03 -11.19 7.77
N VAL A 88 -8.38 -10.41 8.63
CA VAL A 88 -9.09 -9.41 9.44
C VAL A 88 -9.68 -8.31 8.56
N LEU A 89 -8.90 -7.82 7.60
CA LEU A 89 -9.37 -6.80 6.66
C LEU A 89 -10.58 -7.31 5.86
N GLU A 90 -10.52 -8.54 5.38
CA GLU A 90 -11.62 -9.13 4.61
C GLU A 90 -12.91 -9.22 5.43
N GLU A 91 -12.78 -9.58 6.71
CA GLU A 91 -13.93 -9.62 7.60
C GLU A 91 -14.54 -8.24 7.83
N ILE A 92 -13.70 -7.25 8.09
CA ILE A 92 -14.16 -5.88 8.36
C ILE A 92 -14.79 -5.24 7.12
N LEU A 93 -14.16 -5.42 5.97
CA LEU A 93 -14.60 -4.78 4.72
C LEU A 93 -15.62 -5.61 3.95
N ASP A 94 -15.86 -6.84 4.38
CA ASP A 94 -16.81 -7.78 3.75
C ASP A 94 -16.52 -7.95 2.25
N ARG A 95 -15.27 -8.22 1.91
CA ARG A 95 -14.85 -8.48 0.53
C ARG A 95 -13.53 -9.24 0.50
N GLU A 96 -13.25 -9.88 -0.62
CA GLU A 96 -11.97 -10.55 -0.84
C GLU A 96 -10.89 -9.53 -1.15
N ILE A 97 -9.71 -9.75 -0.57
CA ILE A 97 -8.54 -8.89 -0.80
C ILE A 97 -7.38 -9.79 -1.21
N PRO A 98 -7.11 -9.93 -2.51
CA PRO A 98 -5.98 -10.75 -2.95
C PRO A 98 -4.65 -10.25 -2.41
N LEU A 99 -3.81 -11.19 -1.97
CA LEU A 99 -2.47 -10.93 -1.48
C LEU A 99 -1.47 -11.33 -2.56
N TYR A 100 -0.68 -10.38 -3.03
CA TYR A 100 0.24 -10.60 -4.13
C TYR A 100 1.67 -10.25 -3.75
N SER A 101 2.63 -10.97 -4.33
CA SER A 101 4.02 -10.52 -4.33
C SER A 101 4.17 -9.33 -5.28
N LEU A 102 5.30 -8.64 -5.19
CA LEU A 102 5.58 -7.51 -6.09
C LEU A 102 5.60 -7.98 -7.55
N GLU A 103 6.23 -9.12 -7.81
CA GLU A 103 6.30 -9.71 -9.14
C GLU A 103 4.93 -10.04 -9.70
N GLU A 104 4.06 -10.59 -8.87
CA GLU A 104 2.68 -10.88 -9.27
C GLU A 104 1.91 -9.61 -9.61
N LEU A 105 2.05 -8.56 -8.80
CA LEU A 105 1.42 -7.26 -9.08
C LEU A 105 1.91 -6.67 -10.40
N GLU A 106 3.20 -6.77 -10.67
CA GLU A 106 3.78 -6.25 -11.91
C GLU A 106 3.26 -6.96 -13.15
N LYS A 107 2.84 -8.20 -13.02
CA LYS A 107 2.36 -9.02 -14.13
C LYS A 107 0.84 -8.96 -14.35
N LEU A 108 0.11 -8.30 -13.46
CA LEU A 108 -1.34 -8.23 -13.60
C LEU A 108 -1.73 -7.37 -14.82
N ASN A 109 -2.54 -7.93 -15.69
CA ASN A 109 -3.10 -7.18 -16.82
C ASN A 109 -4.21 -6.25 -16.37
N GLN A 110 -4.99 -6.68 -15.39
CA GLN A 110 -6.08 -5.91 -14.85
C GLN A 110 -6.02 -5.97 -13.32
N LYS A 111 -5.98 -4.80 -12.69
CA LYS A 111 -5.89 -4.72 -11.24
C LYS A 111 -7.26 -4.87 -10.59
N PRO A 112 -7.35 -5.64 -9.49
CA PRO A 112 -8.60 -5.71 -8.70
C PRO A 112 -8.94 -4.34 -8.11
N THR A 113 -10.18 -4.19 -7.66
CA THR A 113 -10.60 -2.99 -6.94
C THR A 113 -9.76 -2.75 -5.71
N ILE A 114 -9.43 -3.82 -5.00
CA ILE A 114 -8.54 -3.76 -3.84
C ILE A 114 -7.64 -5.01 -3.84
N SER A 115 -6.38 -4.80 -3.54
CA SER A 115 -5.39 -5.86 -3.34
C SER A 115 -4.36 -5.40 -2.33
N ILE A 116 -3.53 -6.29 -1.88
CA ILE A 116 -2.49 -5.97 -0.92
C ILE A 116 -1.17 -6.61 -1.35
N LEU A 117 -0.09 -5.83 -1.27
CA LEU A 117 1.26 -6.30 -1.48
C LEU A 117 1.72 -7.10 -0.27
N GLU A 118 2.33 -8.26 -0.49
CA GLU A 118 2.96 -9.03 0.58
C GLU A 118 4.00 -8.15 1.29
N ASN A 119 4.29 -8.47 2.55
CA ASN A 119 5.13 -7.69 3.45
C ASN A 119 6.24 -6.92 2.70
N SER A 120 6.17 -5.59 2.76
CA SER A 120 7.08 -4.73 2.00
C SER A 120 8.54 -4.90 2.43
N ARG A 121 8.79 -5.32 3.67
CA ARG A 121 10.14 -5.54 4.17
C ARG A 121 10.80 -6.81 3.67
N PHE A 122 10.10 -7.66 2.94
CA PHE A 122 10.78 -8.75 2.23
C PHE A 122 11.70 -8.21 1.14
N TYR A 123 11.44 -7.02 0.63
CA TYR A 123 12.14 -6.49 -0.54
C TYR A 123 13.36 -5.68 -0.14
N VAL A 124 14.48 -5.99 -0.80
CA VAL A 124 15.74 -5.27 -0.58
C VAL A 124 15.54 -3.80 -0.95
N GLY A 125 15.96 -2.94 -0.05
CA GLY A 125 15.87 -1.50 -0.23
C GLY A 125 14.66 -0.83 0.42
N GLU A 126 13.74 -1.60 1.01
CA GLU A 126 12.55 -1.01 1.63
C GLU A 126 12.91 -0.07 2.78
N LYS A 127 13.82 -0.49 3.66
CA LYS A 127 14.25 0.34 4.79
C LYS A 127 15.03 1.58 4.36
N ASP A 128 15.80 1.46 3.31
CA ASP A 128 16.73 2.50 2.89
C ASP A 128 16.17 3.41 1.80
N ASN A 129 14.90 3.27 1.48
CA ASN A 129 14.25 4.00 0.39
C ASN A 129 15.01 3.87 -0.92
N ASP A 130 15.41 2.65 -1.26
CA ASP A 130 16.17 2.39 -2.46
C ASP A 130 15.43 2.86 -3.71
N VAL A 131 16.13 3.54 -4.60
CA VAL A 131 15.55 4.11 -5.83
C VAL A 131 14.97 3.03 -6.72
N GLY A 132 15.64 1.87 -6.83
CA GLY A 132 15.15 0.77 -7.67
C GLY A 132 13.81 0.24 -7.20
N LEU A 133 13.67 0.01 -5.89
CA LEU A 133 12.40 -0.44 -5.31
C LEU A 133 11.34 0.65 -5.43
N SER A 134 11.69 1.89 -5.15
CA SER A 134 10.76 3.02 -5.27
C SER A 134 10.22 3.15 -6.70
N ASN A 135 11.06 2.96 -7.70
CA ASN A 135 10.64 3.00 -9.10
C ASN A 135 9.67 1.87 -9.43
N ARG A 136 9.94 0.65 -8.95
CA ARG A 136 9.04 -0.48 -9.14
C ARG A 136 7.67 -0.21 -8.52
N LEU A 137 7.66 0.32 -7.31
CA LEU A 137 6.42 0.65 -6.61
C LEU A 137 5.66 1.78 -7.31
N SER A 138 6.37 2.82 -7.78
CA SER A 138 5.72 3.92 -8.47
C SER A 138 5.15 3.51 -9.83
N ASP A 139 5.70 2.47 -10.46
CA ASP A 139 5.16 1.94 -11.70
C ASP A 139 3.85 1.18 -11.52
N LEU A 140 3.54 0.77 -10.29
CA LEU A 140 2.31 0.06 -9.99
C LEU A 140 1.10 0.98 -9.90
N ALA A 141 1.29 2.27 -9.68
CA ALA A 141 0.18 3.16 -9.37
C ALA A 141 0.41 4.56 -9.92
N ASP A 142 -0.69 5.24 -10.21
CA ASP A 142 -0.68 6.64 -10.63
C ASP A 142 -0.47 7.58 -9.45
N ILE A 143 -0.95 7.17 -8.28
CA ILE A 143 -0.95 7.99 -7.08
C ILE A 143 -0.42 7.17 -5.91
N PHE A 144 0.47 7.77 -5.13
CA PHE A 144 0.97 7.18 -3.90
C PHE A 144 0.39 7.97 -2.72
N VAL A 145 -0.26 7.26 -1.80
CA VAL A 145 -0.83 7.84 -0.58
C VAL A 145 -0.10 7.24 0.62
N MET A 146 0.37 8.09 1.49
CA MET A 146 0.97 7.66 2.75
C MET A 146 0.08 8.10 3.90
N ASP A 147 -0.45 7.13 4.64
CA ASP A 147 -1.19 7.39 5.86
C ASP A 147 -0.21 7.37 7.03
N ALA A 148 0.31 8.54 7.35
CA ALA A 148 1.34 8.68 8.38
C ALA A 148 0.76 8.51 9.79
N PHE A 149 -0.52 8.85 9.97
CA PHE A 149 -1.21 8.73 11.25
C PHE A 149 -2.57 8.11 11.03
N ALA A 150 -2.70 6.85 11.37
CA ALA A 150 -3.92 6.07 11.14
C ALA A 150 -5.17 6.60 11.87
N THR A 151 -5.01 7.59 12.72
CA THR A 151 -6.13 8.18 13.47
C THR A 151 -6.67 9.47 12.88
N SER A 152 -6.05 10.00 11.82
CA SER A 152 -6.41 11.30 11.30
C SER A 152 -6.32 11.35 9.79
N HIS A 153 -7.43 11.72 9.15
CA HIS A 153 -7.46 11.97 7.72
C HIS A 153 -6.52 13.11 7.28
N ARG A 154 -6.13 13.95 8.22
CA ARG A 154 -5.26 15.08 7.95
C ARG A 154 -3.82 14.66 7.68
N ALA A 155 -3.49 13.43 8.04
CA ALA A 155 -2.12 12.93 7.94
C ALA A 155 -1.87 12.10 6.68
N CYS A 156 -2.83 11.99 5.80
CA CYS A 156 -2.60 11.34 4.51
C CYS A 156 -1.75 12.25 3.65
N LEU A 157 -0.56 11.77 3.31
CA LEU A 157 0.34 12.45 2.41
C LEU A 157 0.19 11.83 1.03
N LEU A 158 0.06 12.67 0.02
CA LEU A 158 -0.18 12.24 -1.33
C LEU A 158 1.00 12.57 -2.20
N TYR A 159 1.47 11.57 -2.94
CA TYR A 159 2.52 11.75 -3.93
C TYR A 159 1.95 11.36 -5.28
N THR A 160 2.12 12.23 -6.27
CA THR A 160 1.76 11.90 -7.64
C THR A 160 3.02 11.55 -8.41
N SER A 161 3.00 10.41 -9.09
CA SER A 161 4.09 10.02 -9.95
C SER A 161 3.81 10.59 -11.34
N ASP A 162 4.31 11.78 -11.58
CA ASP A 162 4.17 12.35 -12.92
C ASP A 162 5.27 13.36 -13.19
N ALA A 163 6.26 12.91 -13.92
CA ALA A 163 7.35 13.77 -14.33
C ALA A 163 6.94 14.74 -15.43
N ALA A 164 5.89 14.46 -16.17
CA ALA A 164 5.50 15.28 -17.30
C ALA A 164 4.82 16.56 -16.89
N ASP A 165 4.07 16.55 -15.79
CA ASP A 165 3.35 17.73 -15.32
C ASP A 165 4.26 18.83 -14.82
N GLU A 166 5.50 18.52 -14.59
CA GLU A 166 6.44 19.47 -14.00
C GLU A 166 7.05 20.41 -15.01
N HIS A 167 6.84 20.14 -16.26
CA HIS A 167 7.49 20.90 -17.32
C HIS A 167 6.63 21.96 -17.92
N SER A 168 5.51 22.11 -17.35
CA SER A 168 4.63 23.21 -17.73
C SER A 168 5.13 24.52 -17.16
#